data_902f42e7a4516184688814e5514a4156
#
_entry.id   902f42e7a4516184688814e5514a4156
#
_cell.length_a   1.000
_cell.length_b   1.000
_cell.length_c   1.000
_cell.angle_alpha   90.00
_cell.angle_beta   90.00
_cell.angle_gamma   90.00
#
_symmetry.space_group_name_H-M   'P 1'
#
loop_
_entity.id
_entity.type
_entity.pdbx_description
1 polymer ?
#
loop_
_entity_poly.entity_id
_entity_poly.type
_entity_poly.pdbx_seq_one_letter_code
_entity_poly.pdbx_strand_id
1 'polypeptide(L)'
;LGFIFFGMYMMTQSVAPLRSLPHFEKLMHDSLSNPWYGLLAGTLITAIIHSSAAVLAILIALLEAYNAGTGWMPSAVNFFPIILGANLGTCVTAFISTISAELEGVRVAWAHFVFKLLGVAVIIPFTGLIKHIDFFLSGSSIALQVAAYHTLFNVTISILFLPFLQYFERLILKLVKSDRNEQQKYRTLFLNEQTLSLPVLALSQATKEIEHMSERVTMMVEQCKNLIERFDQHRKNLLVETDNEVDFYHQSIIAFLTRISREELNPEQAFKAYQLIMVTTDLEHIGDLASKGIARLSEKIEFSPLPLPEEGKHEIMDFFE
;
A
#
# COMPACT_ATOMS: atom_id res chain seq x y z
N LEU A 1 13.09 23.12 2.64
CA LEU A 1 12.79 23.83 1.39
C LEU A 1 13.99 23.83 0.43
N GLY A 2 15.23 24.19 0.86
CA GLY A 2 16.41 24.25 -0.01
C GLY A 2 16.71 22.94 -0.77
N PHE A 3 16.61 21.78 -0.10
CA PHE A 3 16.79 20.47 -0.75
C PHE A 3 15.71 20.16 -1.79
N ILE A 4 14.49 20.65 -1.61
CA ILE A 4 13.41 20.47 -2.61
C ILE A 4 13.75 21.27 -3.86
N PHE A 5 14.12 22.53 -3.73
CA PHE A 5 14.51 23.38 -4.88
C PHE A 5 15.78 22.87 -5.55
N PHE A 6 16.74 22.39 -4.79
CA PHE A 6 17.95 21.76 -5.34
C PHE A 6 17.62 20.49 -6.12
N GLY A 7 16.75 19.62 -5.57
CA GLY A 7 16.27 18.43 -6.28
C GLY A 7 15.54 18.75 -7.59
N MET A 8 14.66 19.77 -7.59
CA MET A 8 13.98 20.24 -8.79
C MET A 8 14.98 20.80 -9.82
N TYR A 9 15.98 21.56 -9.39
CA TYR A 9 17.04 22.06 -10.24
C TYR A 9 17.83 20.90 -10.88
N MET A 10 18.26 19.92 -10.10
CA MET A 10 18.98 18.74 -10.58
C MET A 10 18.15 17.93 -11.58
N MET A 11 16.84 17.75 -11.34
CA MET A 11 15.94 17.10 -12.30
C MET A 11 15.88 17.86 -13.62
N THR A 12 15.73 19.20 -13.57
CA THR A 12 15.69 20.04 -14.78
C THR A 12 16.99 19.92 -15.58
N GLN A 13 18.15 19.90 -14.93
CA GLN A 13 19.44 19.73 -15.60
C GLN A 13 19.61 18.33 -16.21
N SER A 14 19.15 17.29 -15.50
CA SER A 14 19.25 15.89 -15.95
C SER A 14 18.41 15.61 -17.20
N VAL A 15 17.29 16.30 -17.40
CA VAL A 15 16.44 16.13 -18.58
C VAL A 15 16.80 17.08 -19.72
N ALA A 16 17.68 18.05 -19.50
CA ALA A 16 18.12 18.97 -20.53
C ALA A 16 18.64 18.28 -21.82
N PRO A 17 19.41 17.17 -21.75
CA PRO A 17 19.87 16.45 -22.94
C PRO A 17 18.72 15.78 -23.74
N LEU A 18 17.59 15.46 -23.12
CA LEU A 18 16.45 14.83 -23.80
C LEU A 18 15.81 15.74 -24.85
N ARG A 19 15.99 17.05 -24.71
CA ARG A 19 15.45 18.06 -25.63
C ARG A 19 16.00 17.94 -27.06
N SER A 20 17.25 17.49 -27.18
CA SER A 20 17.92 17.35 -28.46
C SER A 20 17.65 16.01 -29.16
N LEU A 21 16.87 15.13 -28.55
CA LEU A 21 16.55 13.83 -29.13
C LEU A 21 15.36 13.96 -30.12
N PRO A 22 15.54 13.63 -31.40
CA PRO A 22 14.46 13.68 -32.40
C PRO A 22 13.21 12.85 -32.02
N HIS A 23 13.44 11.76 -31.28
CA HIS A 23 12.35 10.91 -30.78
C HIS A 23 11.51 11.61 -29.70
N PHE A 24 12.08 12.55 -28.96
CA PHE A 24 11.35 13.31 -27.95
C PHE A 24 10.38 14.30 -28.56
N GLU A 25 10.81 15.05 -29.60
CA GLU A 25 9.93 15.95 -30.37
C GLU A 25 8.77 15.18 -31.00
N LYS A 26 9.06 14.01 -31.56
CA LYS A 26 8.04 13.13 -32.11
C LYS A 26 7.05 12.66 -31.05
N LEU A 27 7.53 12.23 -29.88
CA LEU A 27 6.67 11.81 -28.76
C LEU A 27 5.75 12.95 -28.30
N MET A 28 6.29 14.16 -28.19
CA MET A 28 5.50 15.35 -27.86
C MET A 28 4.43 15.62 -28.92
N HIS A 29 4.81 15.64 -30.19
CA HIS A 29 3.87 15.87 -31.31
C HIS A 29 2.78 14.77 -31.37
N ASP A 30 3.15 13.50 -31.20
CA ASP A 30 2.22 12.38 -31.24
C ASP A 30 1.27 12.41 -30.04
N SER A 31 1.75 12.83 -28.86
CA SER A 31 0.94 13.00 -27.65
C SER A 31 -0.07 14.15 -27.78
N LEU A 32 0.27 15.19 -28.56
CA LEU A 32 -0.64 16.30 -28.87
C LEU A 32 -1.71 15.91 -29.88
N SER A 33 -1.36 15.02 -30.81
CA SER A 33 -2.28 14.60 -31.93
C SER A 33 -3.23 13.48 -31.45
N ASN A 34 -2.82 12.63 -30.50
CA ASN A 34 -3.62 11.52 -30.03
C ASN A 34 -3.54 11.40 -28.49
N PRO A 35 -4.65 11.64 -27.76
CA PRO A 35 -4.68 11.58 -26.29
C PRO A 35 -4.22 10.24 -25.70
N TRP A 36 -4.42 9.14 -26.43
CA TRP A 36 -4.02 7.80 -25.95
C TRP A 36 -2.51 7.62 -25.87
N TYR A 37 -1.76 8.24 -26.80
CA TYR A 37 -0.29 8.23 -26.71
C TYR A 37 0.21 9.01 -25.49
N GLY A 38 -0.38 10.17 -25.19
CA GLY A 38 -0.08 10.95 -24.00
C GLY A 38 -0.39 10.18 -22.71
N LEU A 39 -1.57 9.54 -22.64
CA LEU A 39 -1.97 8.71 -21.52
C LEU A 39 -0.98 7.54 -21.28
N LEU A 40 -0.65 6.81 -22.35
CA LEU A 40 0.28 5.67 -22.26
C LEU A 40 1.69 6.13 -21.87
N ALA A 41 2.20 7.19 -22.48
CA ALA A 41 3.50 7.76 -22.19
C ALA A 41 3.61 8.20 -20.72
N GLY A 42 2.62 8.97 -20.23
CA GLY A 42 2.54 9.38 -18.82
C GLY A 42 2.50 8.20 -17.88
N THR A 43 1.73 7.15 -18.20
CA THR A 43 1.63 5.93 -17.41
C THR A 43 2.98 5.21 -17.33
N LEU A 44 3.62 4.94 -18.48
CA LEU A 44 4.88 4.19 -18.52
C LEU A 44 6.03 4.94 -17.86
N ILE A 45 6.16 6.24 -18.13
CA ILE A 45 7.22 7.06 -17.53
C ILE A 45 7.04 7.10 -16.01
N THR A 46 5.81 7.31 -15.52
CA THR A 46 5.54 7.34 -14.08
C THR A 46 5.72 5.98 -13.43
N ALA A 47 5.37 4.89 -14.12
CA ALA A 47 5.61 3.53 -13.64
C ALA A 47 7.10 3.22 -13.42
N ILE A 48 7.98 3.81 -14.26
CA ILE A 48 9.44 3.67 -14.13
C ILE A 48 10.00 4.59 -13.04
N ILE A 49 9.55 5.86 -13.02
CA ILE A 49 10.06 6.88 -12.07
C ILE A 49 9.44 6.74 -10.69
N HIS A 50 8.30 6.07 -10.56
CA HIS A 50 7.53 5.88 -9.33
C HIS A 50 7.01 7.19 -8.68
N SER A 51 6.99 8.30 -9.42
CA SER A 51 6.55 9.60 -8.91
C SER A 51 5.88 10.44 -10.00
N SER A 52 4.56 10.65 -9.90
CA SER A 52 3.85 11.55 -10.81
C SER A 52 4.32 12.99 -10.68
N ALA A 53 4.63 13.45 -9.48
CA ALA A 53 5.15 14.81 -9.26
C ALA A 53 6.49 15.03 -9.98
N ALA A 54 7.39 14.05 -9.95
CA ALA A 54 8.65 14.11 -10.69
C ALA A 54 8.42 14.14 -12.21
N VAL A 55 7.51 13.31 -12.72
CA VAL A 55 7.14 13.30 -14.16
C VAL A 55 6.54 14.64 -14.59
N LEU A 56 5.67 15.23 -13.77
CA LEU A 56 5.10 16.54 -14.06
C LEU A 56 6.16 17.65 -14.02
N ALA A 57 7.10 17.62 -13.07
CA ALA A 57 8.22 18.55 -13.01
C ALA A 57 9.12 18.45 -14.28
N ILE A 58 9.40 17.22 -14.73
CA ILE A 58 10.11 16.96 -15.98
C ILE A 58 9.32 17.54 -17.18
N LEU A 59 8.03 17.29 -17.24
CA LEU A 59 7.15 17.80 -18.30
C LEU A 59 7.18 19.35 -18.33
N ILE A 60 7.03 19.99 -17.16
CA ILE A 60 7.09 21.46 -17.06
C ILE A 60 8.44 21.97 -17.54
N ALA A 61 9.55 21.40 -17.08
CA ALA A 61 10.90 21.81 -17.46
C ALA A 61 11.13 21.66 -18.99
N LEU A 62 10.59 20.60 -19.60
CA LEU A 62 10.70 20.38 -21.04
C LEU A 62 9.87 21.38 -21.83
N LEU A 63 8.67 21.72 -21.38
CA LEU A 63 7.80 22.70 -22.02
C LEU A 63 8.38 24.12 -21.94
N GLU A 64 8.87 24.53 -20.77
CA GLU A 64 9.52 25.82 -20.60
C GLU A 64 10.75 25.98 -21.50
N ALA A 65 11.51 24.91 -21.62
CA ALA A 65 12.69 24.90 -22.45
C ALA A 65 12.38 24.90 -23.96
N TYR A 66 11.35 24.18 -24.34
CA TYR A 66 10.88 24.17 -25.75
C TYR A 66 10.39 25.56 -26.15
N ASN A 67 9.63 26.23 -25.29
CA ASN A 67 9.19 27.60 -25.49
C ASN A 67 10.38 28.56 -25.65
N ALA A 68 11.40 28.44 -24.78
CA ALA A 68 12.60 29.29 -24.85
C ALA A 68 13.38 29.10 -26.16
N GLY A 69 13.37 27.89 -26.76
CA GLY A 69 14.09 27.58 -27.98
C GLY A 69 13.31 27.91 -29.30
N THR A 70 12.00 27.78 -29.27
CA THR A 70 11.15 27.91 -30.51
C THR A 70 10.21 29.09 -30.47
N GLY A 71 9.99 29.73 -29.33
CA GLY A 71 8.96 30.75 -29.13
C GLY A 71 7.53 30.22 -29.20
N TRP A 72 7.33 28.90 -29.36
CA TRP A 72 6.02 28.27 -29.44
C TRP A 72 5.70 27.56 -28.13
N MET A 73 4.54 27.85 -27.57
CA MET A 73 4.06 27.23 -26.34
C MET A 73 2.68 26.62 -26.56
N PRO A 74 2.58 25.30 -26.58
CA PRO A 74 1.26 24.66 -26.64
C PRO A 74 0.51 24.90 -25.33
N SER A 75 -0.81 24.99 -25.37
CA SER A 75 -1.63 25.08 -24.18
C SER A 75 -1.41 23.87 -23.28
N ALA A 76 -1.30 24.09 -21.97
CA ALA A 76 -1.12 23.05 -20.98
C ALA A 76 -2.23 21.98 -21.02
N VAL A 77 -3.41 22.30 -21.51
CA VAL A 77 -4.54 21.40 -21.71
C VAL A 77 -4.19 20.24 -22.65
N ASN A 78 -3.32 20.46 -23.62
CA ASN A 78 -2.90 19.42 -24.54
C ASN A 78 -2.07 18.31 -23.87
N PHE A 79 -1.49 18.58 -22.72
CA PHE A 79 -0.72 17.62 -21.90
C PHE A 79 -1.56 16.95 -20.83
N PHE A 80 -2.84 17.28 -20.75
CA PHE A 80 -3.75 16.68 -19.77
C PHE A 80 -3.80 15.15 -19.86
N PRO A 81 -3.77 14.49 -21.04
CA PRO A 81 -3.66 13.03 -21.12
C PRO A 81 -2.40 12.47 -20.47
N ILE A 82 -1.25 13.16 -20.57
CA ILE A 82 -0.01 12.78 -19.89
C ILE A 82 -0.19 12.87 -18.37
N ILE A 83 -0.87 13.91 -17.88
CA ILE A 83 -1.18 14.10 -16.46
C ILE A 83 -2.07 12.96 -15.94
N LEU A 84 -3.08 12.57 -16.70
CA LEU A 84 -3.94 11.41 -16.39
C LEU A 84 -3.14 10.11 -16.36
N GLY A 85 -2.27 9.91 -17.35
CA GLY A 85 -1.38 8.77 -17.40
C GLY A 85 -0.41 8.72 -16.22
N ALA A 86 0.17 9.87 -15.86
CA ALA A 86 1.05 9.96 -14.68
C ALA A 86 0.33 9.55 -13.39
N ASN A 87 -0.95 9.89 -13.22
CA ASN A 87 -1.75 9.42 -12.11
C ASN A 87 -1.93 7.89 -12.12
N LEU A 88 -2.16 7.29 -13.29
CA LEU A 88 -2.33 5.85 -13.42
C LEU A 88 -1.03 5.09 -13.15
N GLY A 89 0.10 5.63 -13.62
CA GLY A 89 1.43 5.03 -13.44
C GLY A 89 1.86 4.92 -11.97
N THR A 90 1.37 5.78 -11.07
CA THR A 90 1.66 5.68 -9.64
C THR A 90 1.15 4.39 -8.99
N CYS A 91 0.18 3.71 -9.61
CA CYS A 91 -0.36 2.46 -9.07
C CYS A 91 0.65 1.31 -9.08
N VAL A 92 1.66 1.37 -9.95
CA VAL A 92 2.72 0.35 -10.03
C VAL A 92 3.48 0.25 -8.71
N THR A 93 3.75 1.36 -8.04
CA THR A 93 4.41 1.37 -6.72
C THR A 93 3.58 0.61 -5.68
N ALA A 94 2.26 0.81 -5.67
CA ALA A 94 1.36 0.08 -4.77
C ALA A 94 1.40 -1.42 -5.04
N PHE A 95 1.42 -1.86 -6.30
CA PHE A 95 1.54 -3.28 -6.63
C PHE A 95 2.90 -3.88 -6.26
N ILE A 96 4.01 -3.15 -6.44
CA ILE A 96 5.33 -3.62 -6.00
C ILE A 96 5.34 -3.86 -4.49
N SER A 97 4.71 -2.99 -3.71
CA SER A 97 4.64 -3.15 -2.25
C SER A 97 3.79 -4.35 -1.80
N THR A 98 2.99 -4.95 -2.69
CA THR A 98 2.18 -6.14 -2.35
C THR A 98 2.92 -7.47 -2.45
N ILE A 99 4.17 -7.50 -2.94
CA ILE A 99 4.94 -8.75 -3.13
C ILE A 99 5.08 -9.55 -1.83
N SER A 100 5.07 -8.86 -0.67
CA SER A 100 5.15 -9.48 0.66
C SER A 100 4.02 -9.00 1.58
N ALA A 101 2.94 -8.45 1.02
CA ALA A 101 1.85 -7.90 1.82
C ALA A 101 0.76 -8.95 2.06
N GLU A 102 0.07 -8.81 3.16
CA GLU A 102 -1.15 -9.53 3.46
C GLU A 102 -2.28 -9.17 2.49
N LEU A 103 -3.34 -9.97 2.51
CA LEU A 103 -4.51 -9.82 1.63
C LEU A 103 -5.08 -8.40 1.65
N GLU A 104 -5.10 -7.74 2.80
CA GLU A 104 -5.60 -6.37 2.94
C GLU A 104 -4.69 -5.37 2.21
N GLY A 105 -3.38 -5.56 2.25
CA GLY A 105 -2.43 -4.77 1.46
C GLY A 105 -2.65 -4.92 -0.04
N VAL A 106 -2.91 -6.15 -0.51
CA VAL A 106 -3.27 -6.43 -1.91
C VAL A 106 -4.59 -5.75 -2.28
N ARG A 107 -5.60 -5.79 -1.41
CA ARG A 107 -6.88 -5.08 -1.60
C ARG A 107 -6.70 -3.57 -1.74
N VAL A 108 -5.84 -2.98 -0.90
CA VAL A 108 -5.53 -1.54 -0.97
C VAL A 108 -4.86 -1.18 -2.30
N ALA A 109 -3.91 -1.98 -2.79
CA ALA A 109 -3.27 -1.74 -4.10
C ALA A 109 -4.28 -1.83 -5.26
N TRP A 110 -5.15 -2.84 -5.25
CA TRP A 110 -6.25 -2.95 -6.22
C TRP A 110 -7.25 -1.80 -6.11
N ALA A 111 -7.58 -1.37 -4.89
CA ALA A 111 -8.45 -0.21 -4.67
C ALA A 111 -7.83 1.06 -5.28
N HIS A 112 -6.54 1.30 -5.04
CA HIS A 112 -5.84 2.43 -5.62
C HIS A 112 -5.86 2.40 -7.16
N PHE A 113 -5.55 1.24 -7.77
CA PHE A 113 -5.57 1.08 -9.21
C PHE A 113 -6.97 1.30 -9.81
N VAL A 114 -7.98 0.62 -9.27
CA VAL A 114 -9.36 0.71 -9.77
C VAL A 114 -9.91 2.13 -9.61
N PHE A 115 -9.62 2.80 -8.49
CA PHE A 115 -9.99 4.19 -8.25
C PHE A 115 -9.39 5.12 -9.31
N LYS A 116 -8.08 5.01 -9.60
CA LYS A 116 -7.42 5.82 -10.61
C LYS A 116 -7.90 5.50 -12.01
N LEU A 117 -8.08 4.22 -12.33
CA LEU A 117 -8.57 3.76 -13.63
C LEU A 117 -10.00 4.28 -13.91
N LEU A 118 -10.91 4.14 -12.96
CA LEU A 118 -12.27 4.65 -13.07
C LEU A 118 -12.29 6.17 -13.11
N GLY A 119 -11.45 6.84 -12.32
CA GLY A 119 -11.30 8.29 -12.38
C GLY A 119 -10.87 8.78 -13.75
N VAL A 120 -9.87 8.15 -14.35
CA VAL A 120 -9.44 8.45 -15.72
C VAL A 120 -10.57 8.18 -16.72
N ALA A 121 -11.25 7.03 -16.64
CA ALA A 121 -12.33 6.66 -17.53
C ALA A 121 -13.52 7.64 -17.46
N VAL A 122 -13.84 8.14 -16.27
CA VAL A 122 -14.91 9.14 -16.06
C VAL A 122 -14.50 10.50 -16.60
N ILE A 123 -13.26 10.93 -16.44
CA ILE A 123 -12.81 12.28 -16.83
C ILE A 123 -12.50 12.40 -18.34
N ILE A 124 -12.04 11.33 -18.99
CA ILE A 124 -11.69 11.36 -20.44
C ILE A 124 -12.81 11.96 -21.32
N PRO A 125 -14.10 11.59 -21.20
CA PRO A 125 -15.15 12.16 -22.02
C PRO A 125 -15.36 13.67 -21.80
N PHE A 126 -14.94 14.19 -20.65
CA PHE A 126 -15.10 15.58 -20.24
C PHE A 126 -13.86 16.44 -20.47
N THR A 127 -12.84 15.92 -21.16
CA THR A 127 -11.61 16.68 -21.47
C THR A 127 -11.91 17.97 -22.25
N GLY A 128 -13.00 18.02 -23.02
CA GLY A 128 -13.48 19.25 -23.69
C GLY A 128 -13.84 20.38 -22.72
N LEU A 129 -14.33 20.06 -21.51
CA LEU A 129 -14.66 21.06 -20.47
C LEU A 129 -13.39 21.70 -19.87
N ILE A 130 -12.26 21.01 -19.90
CA ILE A 130 -10.98 21.52 -19.37
C ILE A 130 -10.51 22.73 -20.16
N LYS A 131 -10.85 22.84 -21.46
CA LYS A 131 -10.58 24.03 -22.26
C LYS A 131 -11.22 25.29 -21.67
N HIS A 132 -12.34 25.19 -21.01
CA HIS A 132 -12.99 26.31 -20.34
C HIS A 132 -12.22 26.72 -19.07
N ILE A 133 -11.64 25.74 -18.37
CA ILE A 133 -10.78 25.99 -17.19
C ILE A 133 -9.47 26.64 -17.64
N ASP A 134 -8.93 26.24 -18.79
CA ASP A 134 -7.74 26.83 -19.39
C ASP A 134 -7.91 28.33 -19.62
N PHE A 135 -9.11 28.80 -19.98
CA PHE A 135 -9.43 30.23 -20.10
C PHE A 135 -9.20 30.99 -18.79
N PHE A 136 -9.58 30.42 -17.65
CA PHE A 136 -9.36 31.06 -16.34
C PHE A 136 -7.89 31.04 -15.89
N LEU A 137 -7.13 30.07 -16.37
CA LEU A 137 -5.70 29.92 -16.10
C LEU A 137 -4.83 30.62 -17.16
N SER A 138 -5.45 31.15 -18.22
CA SER A 138 -4.75 31.87 -19.28
C SER A 138 -4.02 33.08 -18.69
N GLY A 139 -2.71 33.18 -18.97
CA GLY A 139 -1.83 34.21 -18.40
C GLY A 139 -1.05 33.78 -17.14
N SER A 140 -1.33 32.61 -16.55
CA SER A 140 -0.49 32.02 -15.52
C SER A 140 0.66 31.20 -16.12
N SER A 141 1.70 30.90 -15.30
CA SER A 141 2.81 30.05 -15.74
C SER A 141 2.34 28.67 -16.11
N ILE A 142 3.02 27.99 -17.04
CA ILE A 142 2.71 26.62 -17.44
C ILE A 142 2.83 25.64 -16.26
N ALA A 143 3.77 25.92 -15.35
CA ALA A 143 3.93 25.17 -14.11
C ALA A 143 2.65 25.19 -13.27
N LEU A 144 2.04 26.37 -13.11
CA LEU A 144 0.79 26.52 -12.36
C LEU A 144 -0.37 25.84 -13.06
N GLN A 145 -0.47 25.91 -14.39
CA GLN A 145 -1.51 25.28 -15.16
C GLN A 145 -1.45 23.74 -15.03
N VAL A 146 -0.27 23.14 -15.21
CA VAL A 146 -0.06 21.69 -15.07
C VAL A 146 -0.35 21.21 -13.65
N ALA A 147 0.12 21.95 -12.64
CA ALA A 147 -0.14 21.64 -11.24
C ALA A 147 -1.64 21.76 -10.91
N ALA A 148 -2.32 22.78 -11.42
CA ALA A 148 -3.76 22.98 -11.24
C ALA A 148 -4.57 21.84 -11.87
N TYR A 149 -4.25 21.39 -13.07
CA TYR A 149 -4.93 20.25 -13.71
C TYR A 149 -4.74 18.95 -12.94
N HIS A 150 -3.52 18.70 -12.46
CA HIS A 150 -3.25 17.51 -11.63
C HIS A 150 -4.04 17.56 -10.32
N THR A 151 -4.05 18.69 -9.64
CA THR A 151 -4.80 18.88 -8.39
C THR A 151 -6.30 18.76 -8.63
N LEU A 152 -6.81 19.45 -9.65
CA LEU A 152 -8.23 19.44 -9.99
C LEU A 152 -8.72 18.03 -10.31
N PHE A 153 -7.97 17.25 -11.09
CA PHE A 153 -8.29 15.86 -11.35
C PHE A 153 -8.43 15.05 -10.05
N ASN A 154 -7.41 15.11 -9.18
CA ASN A 154 -7.43 14.32 -7.93
C ASN A 154 -8.54 14.75 -6.98
N VAL A 155 -8.80 16.04 -6.82
CA VAL A 155 -9.88 16.55 -5.97
C VAL A 155 -11.24 16.16 -6.54
N THR A 156 -11.44 16.34 -7.85
CA THR A 156 -12.72 16.03 -8.51
C THR A 156 -13.06 14.55 -8.37
N ILE A 157 -12.13 13.63 -8.66
CA ILE A 157 -12.41 12.20 -8.53
C ILE A 157 -12.63 11.81 -7.08
N SER A 158 -11.90 12.40 -6.12
CA SER A 158 -12.10 12.11 -4.70
C SER A 158 -13.49 12.51 -4.23
N ILE A 159 -13.96 13.71 -4.58
CA ILE A 159 -15.31 14.19 -4.23
C ILE A 159 -16.37 13.32 -4.94
N LEU A 160 -16.15 12.98 -6.21
CA LEU A 160 -17.10 12.18 -6.98
C LEU A 160 -17.27 10.77 -6.42
N PHE A 161 -16.18 10.14 -5.95
CA PHE A 161 -16.21 8.78 -5.40
C PHE A 161 -16.72 8.69 -3.96
N LEU A 162 -16.65 9.78 -3.19
CA LEU A 162 -17.01 9.79 -1.78
C LEU A 162 -18.42 9.21 -1.49
N PRO A 163 -19.49 9.55 -2.24
CA PRO A 163 -20.82 8.98 -2.03
C PRO A 163 -20.92 7.50 -2.34
N PHE A 164 -20.01 6.98 -3.16
CA PHE A 164 -20.01 5.61 -3.65
C PHE A 164 -19.03 4.68 -2.93
N LEU A 165 -18.41 5.14 -1.85
CA LEU A 165 -17.33 4.42 -1.15
C LEU A 165 -17.74 3.00 -0.74
N GLN A 166 -18.96 2.80 -0.22
CA GLN A 166 -19.46 1.48 0.18
C GLN A 166 -19.64 0.51 -1.01
N TYR A 167 -20.05 1.03 -2.17
CA TYR A 167 -20.16 0.22 -3.39
C TYR A 167 -18.79 -0.13 -3.94
N PHE A 168 -17.88 0.80 -3.86
CA PHE A 168 -16.48 0.64 -4.27
C PHE A 168 -15.78 -0.42 -3.40
N GLU A 169 -15.93 -0.37 -2.08
CA GLU A 169 -15.43 -1.39 -1.16
C GLU A 169 -15.95 -2.79 -1.54
N ARG A 170 -17.27 -2.93 -1.75
CA ARG A 170 -17.85 -4.22 -2.19
C ARG A 170 -17.29 -4.72 -3.52
N LEU A 171 -16.98 -3.80 -4.44
CA LEU A 171 -16.34 -4.13 -5.71
C LEU A 171 -14.94 -4.72 -5.47
N ILE A 172 -14.13 -4.08 -4.64
CA ILE A 172 -12.76 -4.54 -4.33
C ILE A 172 -12.80 -5.91 -3.63
N LEU A 173 -13.68 -6.10 -2.66
CA LEU A 173 -13.86 -7.39 -1.97
C LEU A 173 -14.31 -8.52 -2.92
N LYS A 174 -15.01 -8.19 -4.01
CA LYS A 174 -15.36 -9.17 -5.05
C LYS A 174 -14.20 -9.47 -6.00
N LEU A 175 -13.38 -8.46 -6.32
CA LEU A 175 -12.22 -8.61 -7.21
C LEU A 175 -11.10 -9.39 -6.52
N VAL A 176 -10.82 -9.05 -5.26
CA VAL A 176 -9.75 -9.65 -4.47
C VAL A 176 -10.39 -10.48 -3.36
N LYS A 177 -10.73 -11.71 -3.71
CA LYS A 177 -11.35 -12.64 -2.78
C LYS A 177 -10.32 -13.18 -1.80
N SER A 178 -10.75 -13.32 -0.54
CA SER A 178 -10.06 -14.21 0.41
C SER A 178 -10.27 -15.65 -0.02
N ASP A 179 -9.25 -16.47 0.10
CA ASP A 179 -9.40 -17.90 -0.08
C ASP A 179 -10.19 -18.44 1.13
N ARG A 180 -11.51 -18.66 0.92
CA ARG A 180 -12.42 -19.11 1.97
C ARG A 180 -12.01 -20.43 2.63
N ASN A 181 -11.17 -21.20 1.97
CA ASN A 181 -10.66 -22.47 2.50
C ASN A 181 -9.67 -22.29 3.66
N GLU A 182 -8.92 -21.18 3.70
CA GLU A 182 -8.02 -20.91 4.82
C GLU A 182 -8.81 -20.49 6.09
N GLN A 183 -9.82 -19.67 5.97
CA GLN A 183 -10.63 -19.24 7.12
C GLN A 183 -11.49 -20.35 7.72
N GLN A 184 -11.82 -21.42 6.97
CA GLN A 184 -12.56 -22.59 7.48
C GLN A 184 -11.66 -23.61 8.20
N LYS A 185 -10.34 -23.48 8.09
CA LYS A 185 -9.37 -24.41 8.68
C LYS A 185 -9.29 -24.26 10.20
N TYR A 186 -9.46 -23.05 10.71
CA TYR A 186 -9.33 -22.73 12.12
C TYR A 186 -10.67 -22.40 12.75
N ARG A 187 -10.82 -22.63 14.05
CA ARG A 187 -12.03 -22.31 14.83
C ARG A 187 -11.65 -21.74 16.18
N THR A 188 -12.40 -20.73 16.60
CA THR A 188 -12.32 -20.25 17.99
C THR A 188 -12.91 -21.29 18.93
N LEU A 189 -12.31 -21.47 20.08
CA LEU A 189 -12.70 -22.49 21.05
C LEU A 189 -13.63 -21.93 22.13
N PHE A 190 -13.44 -20.68 22.52
CA PHE A 190 -14.12 -20.09 23.67
C PHE A 190 -15.05 -18.95 23.30
N LEU A 191 -14.88 -18.28 22.16
CA LEU A 191 -15.70 -17.14 21.77
C LEU A 191 -17.13 -17.58 21.40
N ASN A 192 -18.13 -16.99 22.07
CA ASN A 192 -19.54 -17.24 21.77
C ASN A 192 -20.30 -15.91 21.59
N GLU A 193 -20.83 -15.68 20.40
CA GLU A 193 -21.57 -14.45 20.08
C GLU A 193 -22.83 -14.25 20.92
N GLN A 194 -23.42 -15.31 21.44
CA GLN A 194 -24.61 -15.23 22.30
C GLN A 194 -24.34 -14.58 23.65
N THR A 195 -23.08 -14.49 24.07
CA THR A 195 -22.67 -13.92 25.34
C THR A 195 -22.32 -12.43 25.27
N LEU A 196 -22.38 -11.80 24.10
CA LEU A 196 -22.02 -10.39 23.90
C LEU A 196 -22.84 -9.44 24.81
N SER A 197 -24.10 -9.76 25.09
CA SER A 197 -24.95 -9.01 26.01
C SER A 197 -24.58 -9.19 27.51
N LEU A 198 -23.62 -10.05 27.84
CA LEU A 198 -23.12 -10.33 29.17
C LEU A 198 -21.62 -10.01 29.25
N PRO A 199 -21.24 -8.72 29.40
CA PRO A 199 -19.85 -8.27 29.24
C PRO A 199 -18.84 -9.03 30.09
N VAL A 200 -19.16 -9.36 31.34
CA VAL A 200 -18.26 -10.12 32.24
C VAL A 200 -17.92 -11.49 31.68
N LEU A 201 -18.93 -12.21 31.16
CA LEU A 201 -18.75 -13.54 30.58
C LEU A 201 -18.01 -13.46 29.26
N ALA A 202 -18.39 -12.50 28.42
CA ALA A 202 -17.74 -12.29 27.11
C ALA A 202 -16.25 -11.92 27.26
N LEU A 203 -15.89 -11.05 28.19
CA LEU A 203 -14.50 -10.72 28.51
C LEU A 203 -13.71 -11.92 29.05
N SER A 204 -14.36 -12.76 29.87
CA SER A 204 -13.74 -14.00 30.35
C SER A 204 -13.47 -14.99 29.20
N GLN A 205 -14.39 -15.11 28.25
CA GLN A 205 -14.21 -15.96 27.06
C GLN A 205 -13.10 -15.44 26.15
N ALA A 206 -13.03 -14.13 25.94
CA ALA A 206 -11.95 -13.51 25.19
C ALA A 206 -10.59 -13.76 25.86
N THR A 207 -10.50 -13.69 27.21
CA THR A 207 -9.28 -14.01 27.95
C THR A 207 -8.81 -15.44 27.70
N LYS A 208 -9.73 -16.42 27.72
CA LYS A 208 -9.38 -17.83 27.43
C LYS A 208 -8.93 -18.06 26.00
N GLU A 209 -9.53 -17.36 25.03
CA GLU A 209 -9.09 -17.45 23.64
C GLU A 209 -7.70 -16.85 23.46
N ILE A 210 -7.38 -15.76 24.17
CA ILE A 210 -6.04 -15.15 24.21
C ILE A 210 -5.02 -16.10 24.83
N GLU A 211 -5.38 -16.78 25.92
CA GLU A 211 -4.53 -17.81 26.53
C GLU A 211 -4.20 -18.90 25.51
N HIS A 212 -5.18 -19.38 24.76
CA HIS A 212 -4.98 -20.36 23.70
C HIS A 212 -4.10 -19.83 22.56
N MET A 213 -4.30 -18.58 22.13
CA MET A 213 -3.43 -17.91 21.15
C MET A 213 -1.99 -17.80 21.66
N SER A 214 -1.79 -17.49 22.97
CA SER A 214 -0.46 -17.37 23.56
C SER A 214 0.32 -18.70 23.57
N GLU A 215 -0.37 -19.84 23.75
CA GLU A 215 0.24 -21.17 23.62
C GLU A 215 0.80 -21.39 22.19
N ARG A 216 0.07 -20.95 21.16
CA ARG A 216 0.52 -21.05 19.76
C ARG A 216 1.73 -20.18 19.49
N VAL A 217 1.73 -18.94 20.00
CA VAL A 217 2.87 -18.04 19.89
C VAL A 217 4.09 -18.59 20.60
N THR A 218 3.92 -19.18 21.80
CA THR A 218 5.01 -19.83 22.54
C THR A 218 5.62 -20.99 21.73
N MET A 219 4.78 -21.81 21.10
CA MET A 219 5.25 -22.87 20.20
C MET A 219 6.02 -22.32 18.99
N MET A 220 5.60 -21.17 18.44
CA MET A 220 6.33 -20.52 17.35
C MET A 220 7.72 -20.05 17.79
N VAL A 221 7.86 -19.48 18.97
CA VAL A 221 9.15 -19.05 19.53
C VAL A 221 10.08 -20.25 19.72
N GLU A 222 9.58 -21.36 20.23
CA GLU A 222 10.35 -22.61 20.38
C GLU A 222 10.78 -23.18 19.00
N GLN A 223 9.90 -23.10 17.99
CA GLN A 223 10.24 -23.50 16.63
C GLN A 223 11.32 -22.62 16.01
N CYS A 224 11.35 -21.32 16.33
CA CYS A 224 12.41 -20.41 15.90
C CYS A 224 13.77 -20.83 16.45
N LYS A 225 13.87 -21.20 17.74
CA LYS A 225 15.07 -21.74 18.33
C LYS A 225 15.62 -22.91 17.51
N ASN A 226 14.76 -23.87 17.19
CA ASN A 226 15.13 -25.05 16.40
C ASN A 226 15.56 -24.70 14.95
N LEU A 227 14.96 -23.66 14.33
CA LEU A 227 15.32 -23.21 12.98
C LEU A 227 16.68 -22.52 12.92
N ILE A 228 17.07 -21.81 13.99
CA ILE A 228 18.38 -21.16 14.10
C ILE A 228 19.47 -22.22 14.32
N GLU A 229 19.20 -23.23 15.15
CA GLU A 229 20.12 -24.35 15.35
C GLU A 229 20.41 -25.11 14.07
N ARG A 230 19.35 -25.43 13.35
CA ARG A 230 19.41 -26.18 12.10
C ARG A 230 18.23 -25.80 11.22
N PHE A 231 18.53 -25.14 10.09
CA PHE A 231 17.51 -24.78 9.12
C PHE A 231 16.86 -26.03 8.51
N ASP A 232 15.54 -26.00 8.44
CA ASP A 232 14.71 -27.03 7.83
C ASP A 232 13.51 -26.38 7.15
N GLN A 233 13.37 -26.60 5.84
CA GLN A 233 12.29 -25.99 5.04
C GLN A 233 10.90 -26.45 5.51
N HIS A 234 10.76 -27.69 5.96
CA HIS A 234 9.48 -28.19 6.45
C HIS A 234 9.08 -27.49 7.75
N ARG A 235 10.03 -27.32 8.68
CA ARG A 235 9.82 -26.56 9.94
C ARG A 235 9.48 -25.09 9.67
N LYS A 236 10.14 -24.47 8.69
CA LYS A 236 9.80 -23.11 8.26
C LYS A 236 8.36 -23.03 7.75
N ASN A 237 7.94 -23.99 6.92
CA ASN A 237 6.56 -24.02 6.42
C ASN A 237 5.55 -24.23 7.55
N LEU A 238 5.85 -25.09 8.54
CA LEU A 238 5.02 -25.30 9.72
C LEU A 238 4.89 -24.03 10.55
N LEU A 239 5.99 -23.28 10.72
CA LEU A 239 5.98 -22.01 11.44
C LEU A 239 5.05 -20.99 10.74
N VAL A 240 5.11 -20.88 9.40
CA VAL A 240 4.21 -20.02 8.63
C VAL A 240 2.74 -20.50 8.74
N GLU A 241 2.51 -21.80 8.81
CA GLU A 241 1.16 -22.33 9.00
C GLU A 241 0.60 -22.01 10.39
N THR A 242 1.45 -22.06 11.43
CA THR A 242 1.07 -21.67 12.80
C THR A 242 0.82 -20.16 12.89
N ASP A 243 1.56 -19.35 12.14
CA ASP A 243 1.35 -17.90 12.02
C ASP A 243 -0.05 -17.59 11.46
N ASN A 244 -0.46 -18.25 10.38
CA ASN A 244 -1.82 -18.12 9.83
C ASN A 244 -2.91 -18.48 10.86
N GLU A 245 -2.64 -19.41 11.77
CA GLU A 245 -3.54 -19.76 12.88
C GLU A 245 -3.59 -18.63 13.92
N VAL A 246 -2.46 -18.05 14.28
CA VAL A 246 -2.35 -16.91 15.20
C VAL A 246 -3.07 -15.68 14.62
N ASP A 247 -2.89 -15.38 13.34
CA ASP A 247 -3.60 -14.32 12.61
C ASP A 247 -5.13 -14.51 12.67
N PHE A 248 -5.60 -15.73 12.49
CA PHE A 248 -7.03 -16.06 12.62
C PHE A 248 -7.55 -15.78 14.03
N TYR A 249 -6.83 -16.18 15.07
CA TYR A 249 -7.21 -15.89 16.47
C TYR A 249 -7.22 -14.39 16.73
N HIS A 250 -6.16 -13.68 16.32
CA HIS A 250 -6.07 -12.22 16.44
C HIS A 250 -7.31 -11.54 15.85
N GLN A 251 -7.61 -11.80 14.58
CA GLN A 251 -8.77 -11.21 13.89
C GLN A 251 -10.10 -11.53 14.60
N SER A 252 -10.27 -12.79 15.03
CA SER A 252 -11.49 -13.25 15.69
C SER A 252 -11.69 -12.58 17.05
N ILE A 253 -10.61 -12.50 17.85
CA ILE A 253 -10.64 -11.89 19.19
C ILE A 253 -10.88 -10.38 19.09
N ILE A 254 -10.18 -9.69 18.19
CA ILE A 254 -10.36 -8.24 17.96
C ILE A 254 -11.79 -7.93 17.52
N ALA A 255 -12.33 -8.71 16.57
CA ALA A 255 -13.70 -8.55 16.12
C ALA A 255 -14.72 -8.74 17.28
N PHE A 256 -14.52 -9.75 18.12
CA PHE A 256 -15.36 -10.04 19.27
C PHE A 256 -15.27 -8.94 20.33
N LEU A 257 -14.07 -8.49 20.72
CA LEU A 257 -13.85 -7.40 21.68
C LEU A 257 -14.40 -6.07 21.17
N THR A 258 -14.29 -5.78 19.87
CA THR A 258 -14.88 -4.59 19.25
C THR A 258 -16.42 -4.60 19.34
N ARG A 259 -17.04 -5.78 19.24
CA ARG A 259 -18.50 -5.91 19.40
C ARG A 259 -18.92 -5.74 20.84
N ILE A 260 -18.18 -6.29 21.82
CA ILE A 260 -18.41 -6.06 23.26
C ILE A 260 -18.33 -4.56 23.58
N SER A 261 -17.39 -3.83 22.98
CA SER A 261 -17.18 -2.39 23.22
C SER A 261 -18.35 -1.50 22.72
N ARG A 262 -19.30 -2.07 21.98
CA ARG A 262 -20.54 -1.39 21.56
C ARG A 262 -21.69 -1.54 22.57
N GLU A 263 -21.53 -2.46 23.52
CA GLU A 263 -22.48 -2.64 24.62
C GLU A 263 -22.20 -1.64 25.76
N GLU A 264 -23.12 -1.49 26.69
CA GLU A 264 -22.94 -0.64 27.87
C GLU A 264 -21.94 -1.26 28.84
N LEU A 265 -20.69 -0.83 28.76
CA LEU A 265 -19.60 -1.26 29.63
C LEU A 265 -19.41 -0.27 30.78
N ASN A 266 -19.17 -0.80 31.98
CA ASN A 266 -18.65 0.04 33.05
C ASN A 266 -17.15 0.38 32.79
N PRO A 267 -16.57 1.40 33.49
CA PRO A 267 -15.18 1.80 33.25
C PRO A 267 -14.14 0.67 33.41
N GLU A 268 -14.35 -0.24 34.34
CA GLU A 268 -13.44 -1.38 34.58
C GLU A 268 -13.51 -2.40 33.44
N GLN A 269 -14.70 -2.70 32.95
CA GLN A 269 -14.91 -3.59 31.80
C GLN A 269 -14.33 -3.00 30.50
N ALA A 270 -14.53 -1.69 30.28
CA ALA A 270 -13.98 -0.99 29.13
C ALA A 270 -12.43 -1.00 29.18
N PHE A 271 -11.85 -0.76 30.34
CA PHE A 271 -10.39 -0.85 30.53
C PHE A 271 -9.88 -2.27 30.31
N LYS A 272 -10.58 -3.31 30.83
CA LYS A 272 -10.23 -4.70 30.57
C LYS A 272 -10.29 -5.07 29.10
N ALA A 273 -11.36 -4.64 28.38
CA ALA A 273 -11.46 -4.87 26.93
C ALA A 273 -10.29 -4.24 26.20
N TYR A 274 -9.91 -3.01 26.53
CA TYR A 274 -8.73 -2.35 25.96
C TYR A 274 -7.43 -3.12 26.22
N GLN A 275 -7.20 -3.57 27.46
CA GLN A 275 -6.03 -4.38 27.80
C GLN A 275 -5.97 -5.68 26.96
N LEU A 276 -7.10 -6.37 26.80
CA LEU A 276 -7.17 -7.60 26.01
C LEU A 276 -6.86 -7.34 24.53
N ILE A 277 -7.33 -6.23 23.97
CA ILE A 277 -6.97 -5.80 22.60
C ILE A 277 -5.44 -5.62 22.47
N MET A 278 -4.82 -4.91 23.42
CA MET A 278 -3.38 -4.68 23.41
C MET A 278 -2.58 -6.00 23.47
N VAL A 279 -2.93 -6.87 24.43
CA VAL A 279 -2.26 -8.18 24.57
C VAL A 279 -2.42 -9.04 23.32
N THR A 280 -3.60 -9.05 22.71
CA THR A 280 -3.86 -9.79 21.46
C THR A 280 -2.98 -9.29 20.32
N THR A 281 -2.84 -7.97 20.19
CA THR A 281 -1.99 -7.35 19.17
C THR A 281 -0.51 -7.61 19.41
N ASP A 282 -0.06 -7.55 20.68
CA ASP A 282 1.33 -7.85 21.03
C ASP A 282 1.70 -9.32 20.74
N LEU A 283 0.78 -10.25 20.99
CA LEU A 283 0.98 -11.68 20.66
C LEU A 283 1.11 -11.91 19.14
N GLU A 284 0.29 -11.26 18.35
CA GLU A 284 0.38 -11.33 16.87
C GLU A 284 1.71 -10.76 16.39
N HIS A 285 2.15 -9.61 16.91
CA HIS A 285 3.45 -9.04 16.57
C HIS A 285 4.62 -9.99 16.92
N ILE A 286 4.55 -10.73 18.01
CA ILE A 286 5.56 -11.75 18.37
C ILE A 286 5.52 -12.88 17.32
N GLY A 287 4.35 -13.36 16.93
CA GLY A 287 4.18 -14.35 15.87
C GLY A 287 4.78 -13.89 14.54
N ASP A 288 4.50 -12.66 14.13
CA ASP A 288 5.06 -12.02 12.94
C ASP A 288 6.59 -11.93 12.96
N LEU A 289 7.17 -11.55 14.10
CA LEU A 289 8.62 -11.54 14.26
C LEU A 289 9.23 -12.94 14.13
N ALA A 290 8.54 -13.96 14.62
CA ALA A 290 8.96 -15.35 14.52
C ALA A 290 8.91 -15.83 13.06
N SER A 291 7.79 -15.68 12.37
CA SER A 291 7.53 -16.21 11.02
C SER A 291 8.19 -15.38 9.92
N LYS A 292 8.07 -14.05 9.98
CA LYS A 292 8.54 -13.12 8.95
C LYS A 292 9.97 -12.62 9.21
N GLY A 293 10.39 -12.55 10.48
CA GLY A 293 11.72 -12.12 10.89
C GLY A 293 12.72 -13.27 10.98
N ILE A 294 12.57 -14.08 12.03
CA ILE A 294 13.54 -15.12 12.41
C ILE A 294 13.63 -16.24 11.36
N ALA A 295 12.50 -16.68 10.80
CA ALA A 295 12.50 -17.70 9.76
C ALA A 295 13.25 -17.26 8.49
N ARG A 296 13.14 -15.98 8.09
CA ARG A 296 13.94 -15.44 6.98
C ARG A 296 15.42 -15.31 7.32
N LEU A 297 15.72 -14.94 8.55
CA LEU A 297 17.10 -14.82 9.00
C LEU A 297 17.78 -16.19 9.01
N SER A 298 17.13 -17.22 9.54
CA SER A 298 17.62 -18.61 9.55
C SER A 298 17.92 -19.12 8.15
N GLU A 299 17.03 -18.85 7.17
CA GLU A 299 17.25 -19.17 5.77
C GLU A 299 18.47 -18.43 5.19
N LYS A 300 18.62 -17.13 5.48
CA LYS A 300 19.78 -16.36 5.04
C LYS A 300 21.09 -16.87 5.66
N ILE A 301 21.08 -17.28 6.90
CA ILE A 301 22.25 -17.84 7.59
C ILE A 301 22.66 -19.15 6.93
N GLU A 302 21.72 -20.05 6.64
CA GLU A 302 21.98 -21.34 6.01
C GLU A 302 22.61 -21.20 4.60
N PHE A 303 22.07 -20.29 3.79
CA PHE A 303 22.56 -20.07 2.41
C PHE A 303 23.62 -18.97 2.30
N SER A 304 24.13 -18.45 3.43
CA SER A 304 25.20 -17.44 3.42
C SER A 304 26.54 -18.06 3.04
N PRO A 305 27.32 -17.40 2.17
CA PRO A 305 28.71 -17.81 1.93
C PRO A 305 29.62 -17.64 3.17
N LEU A 306 29.17 -16.87 4.16
CA LEU A 306 29.85 -16.67 5.45
C LEU A 306 29.00 -17.31 6.53
N PRO A 307 29.38 -18.48 7.08
CA PRO A 307 28.66 -19.11 8.16
C PRO A 307 28.68 -18.25 9.43
N LEU A 308 27.60 -18.33 10.21
CA LEU A 308 27.53 -17.67 11.51
C LEU A 308 28.61 -18.29 12.43
N PRO A 309 29.48 -17.48 13.09
CA PRO A 309 30.44 -17.99 14.05
C PRO A 309 29.72 -18.76 15.20
N GLU A 310 30.34 -19.83 15.70
CA GLU A 310 29.74 -20.63 16.80
C GLU A 310 29.48 -19.80 18.05
N GLU A 311 30.34 -18.82 18.37
CA GLU A 311 30.13 -17.88 19.49
C GLU A 311 28.85 -17.06 19.30
N GLY A 312 28.63 -16.49 18.10
CA GLY A 312 27.40 -15.74 17.79
C GLY A 312 26.16 -16.61 17.79
N LYS A 313 26.30 -17.91 17.45
CA LYS A 313 25.20 -18.86 17.52
C LYS A 313 24.84 -19.16 18.97
N HIS A 314 25.83 -19.34 19.85
CA HIS A 314 25.60 -19.49 21.28
C HIS A 314 24.93 -18.26 21.90
N GLU A 315 25.38 -17.05 21.61
CA GLU A 315 24.75 -15.82 22.12
C GLU A 315 23.27 -15.72 21.72
N ILE A 316 22.92 -16.10 20.46
CA ILE A 316 21.52 -16.12 20.03
C ILE A 316 20.73 -17.20 20.78
N MET A 317 21.32 -18.36 21.03
CA MET A 317 20.65 -19.45 21.74
C MET A 317 20.41 -19.12 23.22
N ASP A 318 21.36 -18.46 23.86
CA ASP A 318 21.22 -17.99 25.25
C ASP A 318 20.08 -16.97 25.42
N PHE A 319 19.74 -16.22 24.33
CA PHE A 319 18.60 -15.30 24.34
C PHE A 319 17.24 -16.02 24.41
N PHE A 320 17.17 -17.27 23.96
CA PHE A 320 15.94 -18.07 23.99
C PHE A 320 15.78 -18.88 25.33
N GLU A 321 16.74 -18.82 26.25
CA GLU A 321 16.68 -19.43 27.61
C GLU A 321 16.18 -18.42 28.64
#